data_8f0e0cebc77697c64d06623243b5a31d
#
_entry.id   8f0e0cebc77697c64d06623243b5a31d
#
_cell.length_a   1.000
_cell.length_b   1.000
_cell.length_c   1.000
_cell.angle_alpha   90.00
_cell.angle_beta   90.00
_cell.angle_gamma   90.00
#
_symmetry.space_group_name_H-M   'P 1'
#
loop_
_entity.id
_entity.type
_entity.pdbx_description
1 polymer ?
#
loop_
_entity_poly.entity_id
_entity_poly.type
_entity_poly.pdbx_seq_one_letter_code
_entity_poly.pdbx_strand_id
1 'polypeptide(L)'
;MFYYNQYVRAQSLDEAYELYQKKPNFVLGGMLWLKMKNKTLGTAIDLCDLGLDQIDEDENEFRIGAYATLRQIETHEALNSYTHGAIAESVRHIVGVQFRNVATVGGSIWGRFGFSDVMTIFRALGAKVQLHKAGIMDLDEFAALPRTTRDVLVSVIVPKNAKGVVYLSQRNQSTDFPVLTCAVANRNGRYVAVIGASPYMAEPVWDENGILDGIEDAKTDGNAALTDNSENNAKIDKFAEYVAEHIRFGSNIRAGAEYREIICRVLTRRAVTQSLDICDEIKHKH
;
A
#
# COMPACT_ATOMS: atom_id res chain seq x y z
N MET A 1 -26.79 -11.04 -8.41
CA MET A 1 -26.68 -11.77 -7.13
C MET A 1 -25.52 -12.74 -7.23
N PHE A 2 -24.76 -12.91 -6.15
CA PHE A 2 -23.61 -13.80 -6.08
C PHE A 2 -24.05 -15.18 -5.58
N TYR A 3 -23.71 -16.24 -6.32
CA TYR A 3 -24.02 -17.63 -5.98
C TYR A 3 -22.79 -18.50 -6.06
N TYR A 4 -22.75 -19.59 -5.31
CA TYR A 4 -21.75 -20.65 -5.41
C TYR A 4 -22.42 -22.02 -5.29
N ASN A 5 -21.85 -23.02 -5.97
CA ASN A 5 -22.40 -24.37 -5.98
C ASN A 5 -22.00 -25.15 -4.71
N GLN A 6 -20.79 -24.87 -4.20
CA GLN A 6 -20.22 -25.52 -3.04
C GLN A 6 -19.45 -24.53 -2.18
N TYR A 7 -19.46 -24.72 -0.88
CA TYR A 7 -18.64 -24.02 0.10
C TYR A 7 -17.72 -25.03 0.79
N VAL A 8 -16.42 -24.72 0.86
CA VAL A 8 -15.39 -25.55 1.48
C VAL A 8 -14.55 -24.70 2.41
N ARG A 9 -14.42 -25.11 3.66
CA ARG A 9 -13.41 -24.61 4.59
C ARG A 9 -12.16 -25.47 4.41
N ALA A 10 -11.14 -24.93 3.79
CA ALA A 10 -9.91 -25.67 3.52
C ALA A 10 -9.18 -26.01 4.82
N GLN A 11 -8.70 -27.23 4.90
CA GLN A 11 -7.97 -27.75 6.07
C GLN A 11 -6.44 -27.55 5.92
N SER A 12 -5.99 -27.19 4.72
CA SER A 12 -4.60 -26.89 4.44
C SER A 12 -4.46 -25.94 3.25
N LEU A 13 -3.28 -25.31 3.14
CA LEU A 13 -2.93 -24.47 1.98
C LEU A 13 -2.85 -25.31 0.70
N ASP A 14 -2.41 -26.57 0.78
CA ASP A 14 -2.37 -27.47 -0.38
C ASP A 14 -3.77 -27.76 -0.90
N GLU A 15 -4.72 -28.10 -0.02
CA GLU A 15 -6.12 -28.31 -0.40
C GLU A 15 -6.71 -27.06 -1.05
N ALA A 16 -6.50 -25.89 -0.42
CA ALA A 16 -6.96 -24.62 -0.96
C ALA A 16 -6.39 -24.33 -2.36
N TYR A 17 -5.11 -24.59 -2.53
CA TYR A 17 -4.42 -24.42 -3.81
C TYR A 17 -5.00 -25.36 -4.88
N GLU A 18 -5.12 -26.67 -4.60
CA GLU A 18 -5.64 -27.64 -5.54
C GLU A 18 -7.09 -27.33 -5.96
N LEU A 19 -7.93 -26.99 -5.00
CA LEU A 19 -9.31 -26.56 -5.27
C LEU A 19 -9.32 -25.30 -6.13
N TYR A 20 -8.42 -24.35 -5.85
CA TYR A 20 -8.36 -23.10 -6.59
C TYR A 20 -7.88 -23.26 -8.03
N GLN A 21 -7.13 -24.31 -8.39
CA GLN A 21 -6.74 -24.55 -9.79
C GLN A 21 -7.95 -24.83 -10.70
N LYS A 22 -9.05 -25.33 -10.17
CA LYS A 22 -10.27 -25.63 -10.93
C LYS A 22 -11.07 -24.37 -11.19
N LYS A 23 -11.33 -24.05 -12.44
CA LYS A 23 -12.30 -22.99 -12.80
C LYS A 23 -13.73 -23.53 -12.65
N PRO A 24 -14.68 -22.78 -12.12
CA PRO A 24 -14.66 -21.37 -11.68
C PRO A 24 -14.54 -21.20 -10.14
N ASN A 25 -13.68 -21.96 -9.46
CA ASN A 25 -13.49 -21.87 -8.01
C ASN A 25 -12.80 -20.57 -7.60
N PHE A 26 -13.08 -20.08 -6.38
CA PHE A 26 -12.55 -18.84 -5.85
C PHE A 26 -12.15 -18.97 -4.39
N VAL A 27 -11.00 -18.40 -4.04
CA VAL A 27 -10.61 -18.18 -2.64
C VAL A 27 -11.36 -16.96 -2.12
N LEU A 28 -11.96 -17.10 -0.95
CA LEU A 28 -12.66 -16.04 -0.26
C LEU A 28 -11.67 -15.20 0.57
N GLY A 29 -11.89 -13.92 0.64
CA GLY A 29 -11.39 -13.00 1.65
C GLY A 29 -12.61 -12.37 2.34
N GLY A 30 -12.62 -11.08 2.58
CA GLY A 30 -13.77 -10.36 3.13
C GLY A 30 -15.00 -10.29 2.23
N MET A 31 -14.94 -10.80 1.03
CA MET A 31 -16.02 -10.90 0.03
C MET A 31 -16.66 -9.58 -0.43
N LEU A 32 -16.17 -8.43 0.00
CA LEU A 32 -16.82 -7.13 -0.21
C LEU A 32 -17.00 -6.77 -1.69
N TRP A 33 -16.01 -7.10 -2.53
CA TRP A 33 -16.10 -6.94 -3.98
C TRP A 33 -16.76 -8.13 -4.67
N LEU A 34 -16.55 -9.33 -4.14
CA LEU A 34 -17.02 -10.56 -4.77
C LEU A 34 -18.54 -10.63 -4.71
N LYS A 35 -19.15 -10.29 -3.57
CA LYS A 35 -20.61 -10.30 -3.39
C LYS A 35 -21.37 -9.30 -4.28
N MET A 36 -20.69 -8.26 -4.78
CA MET A 36 -21.28 -7.29 -5.69
C MET A 36 -21.33 -7.78 -7.14
N LYS A 37 -20.65 -8.88 -7.46
CA LYS A 37 -20.66 -9.45 -8.80
C LYS A 37 -21.95 -10.25 -9.03
N ASN A 38 -22.50 -10.15 -10.22
CA ASN A 38 -23.59 -11.03 -10.68
C ASN A 38 -22.95 -12.25 -11.36
N LYS A 39 -22.53 -13.24 -10.55
CA LYS A 39 -21.79 -14.39 -11.03
C LYS A 39 -22.08 -15.62 -10.16
N THR A 40 -22.14 -16.79 -10.80
CA THR A 40 -22.12 -18.09 -10.13
C THR A 40 -20.69 -18.62 -10.10
N LEU A 41 -20.22 -18.96 -8.91
CA LEU A 41 -18.93 -19.62 -8.69
C LEU A 41 -19.13 -21.14 -8.58
N GLY A 42 -18.06 -21.90 -8.83
CA GLY A 42 -18.03 -23.33 -8.54
C GLY A 42 -17.95 -23.57 -7.03
N THR A 43 -16.73 -23.64 -6.51
CA THR A 43 -16.48 -23.79 -5.08
C THR A 43 -15.99 -22.44 -4.52
N ALA A 44 -16.61 -22.00 -3.44
CA ALA A 44 -16.15 -20.93 -2.58
C ALA A 44 -15.20 -21.55 -1.54
N ILE A 45 -13.92 -21.19 -1.58
CA ILE A 45 -12.84 -21.74 -0.75
C ILE A 45 -12.56 -20.76 0.37
N ASP A 46 -12.86 -21.14 1.60
CA ASP A 46 -12.61 -20.32 2.79
C ASP A 46 -11.34 -20.81 3.50
N LEU A 47 -10.48 -19.87 3.87
CA LEU A 47 -9.20 -20.12 4.53
C LEU A 47 -9.24 -19.76 6.04
N CYS A 48 -10.43 -19.54 6.61
CA CYS A 48 -10.57 -19.01 7.98
C CYS A 48 -9.96 -19.92 9.07
N ASP A 49 -9.79 -21.22 8.81
CA ASP A 49 -9.22 -22.16 9.77
C ASP A 49 -7.68 -22.29 9.66
N LEU A 50 -7.04 -21.57 8.75
CA LEU A 50 -5.60 -21.71 8.48
C LEU A 50 -4.72 -20.73 9.26
N GLY A 51 -5.29 -19.95 10.19
CA GLY A 51 -4.53 -19.03 11.04
C GLY A 51 -3.86 -17.87 10.28
N LEU A 52 -4.44 -17.46 9.14
CA LEU A 52 -3.87 -16.42 8.29
C LEU A 52 -4.32 -15.00 8.67
N ASP A 53 -4.84 -14.80 9.86
CA ASP A 53 -5.35 -13.52 10.38
C ASP A 53 -4.43 -12.85 11.42
N GLN A 54 -3.24 -13.45 11.66
CA GLN A 54 -2.27 -12.96 12.62
C GLN A 54 -1.35 -11.91 12.01
N ILE A 55 -0.80 -11.05 12.86
CA ILE A 55 0.25 -10.08 12.52
C ILE A 55 1.42 -10.38 13.46
N ASP A 56 2.46 -10.94 12.91
CA ASP A 56 3.69 -11.27 13.63
C ASP A 56 4.75 -10.21 13.38
N GLU A 57 5.62 -10.01 14.35
CA GLU A 57 6.73 -9.06 14.31
C GLU A 57 8.02 -9.72 14.78
N ASP A 58 9.09 -9.49 14.05
CA ASP A 58 10.44 -9.77 14.50
C ASP A 58 11.34 -8.51 14.38
N GLU A 59 12.64 -8.69 14.57
CA GLU A 59 13.62 -7.58 14.50
C GLU A 59 13.69 -6.95 13.09
N ASN A 60 13.39 -7.70 12.05
CA ASN A 60 13.63 -7.34 10.65
C ASN A 60 12.36 -7.01 9.87
N GLU A 61 11.21 -7.57 10.25
CA GLU A 61 9.99 -7.46 9.45
C GLU A 61 8.71 -7.60 10.28
N PHE A 62 7.60 -7.13 9.71
CA PHE A 62 6.24 -7.53 10.09
C PHE A 62 5.72 -8.53 9.07
N ARG A 63 5.09 -9.60 9.54
CA ARG A 63 4.44 -10.59 8.71
C ARG A 63 2.93 -10.54 8.95
N ILE A 64 2.20 -10.01 7.98
CA ILE A 64 0.75 -9.77 8.05
C ILE A 64 0.06 -10.87 7.28
N GLY A 65 -0.68 -11.72 7.96
CA GLY A 65 -1.45 -12.78 7.32
C GLY A 65 -2.49 -12.25 6.32
N ALA A 66 -2.74 -13.00 5.26
CA ALA A 66 -3.62 -12.53 4.19
C ALA A 66 -5.08 -12.29 4.63
N TYR A 67 -5.52 -12.95 5.71
CA TYR A 67 -6.84 -12.77 6.33
C TYR A 67 -6.86 -11.68 7.41
N ALA A 68 -5.73 -11.11 7.79
CA ALA A 68 -5.71 -9.92 8.65
C ALA A 68 -6.57 -8.83 8.02
N THR A 69 -7.44 -8.24 8.83
CA THR A 69 -8.40 -7.22 8.36
C THR A 69 -7.74 -5.86 8.24
N LEU A 70 -8.32 -4.97 7.44
CA LEU A 70 -7.86 -3.59 7.37
C LEU A 70 -7.99 -2.89 8.74
N ARG A 71 -8.95 -3.31 9.57
CA ARG A 71 -9.09 -2.77 10.93
C ARG A 71 -7.94 -3.21 11.83
N GLN A 72 -7.48 -4.45 11.72
CA GLN A 72 -6.32 -4.93 12.50
C GLN A 72 -5.08 -4.09 12.17
N ILE A 73 -4.75 -3.89 10.89
CA ILE A 73 -3.58 -3.05 10.54
C ILE A 73 -3.78 -1.57 10.91
N GLU A 74 -5.01 -1.05 10.87
CA GLU A 74 -5.35 0.31 11.29
C GLU A 74 -5.05 0.55 12.78
N THR A 75 -5.25 -0.47 13.62
CA THR A 75 -5.14 -0.36 15.08
C THR A 75 -3.92 -1.07 15.68
N HIS A 76 -3.09 -1.70 14.87
CA HIS A 76 -1.91 -2.42 15.34
C HIS A 76 -0.83 -1.44 15.81
N GLU A 77 -0.56 -1.44 17.12
CA GLU A 77 0.29 -0.44 17.76
C GLU A 77 1.72 -0.42 17.20
N ALA A 78 2.41 -1.56 17.20
CA ALA A 78 3.80 -1.64 16.75
C ALA A 78 3.95 -1.27 15.26
N LEU A 79 3.06 -1.77 14.39
CA LEU A 79 3.08 -1.47 12.96
C LEU A 79 2.87 0.02 12.68
N ASN A 80 1.95 0.67 13.41
CA ASN A 80 1.69 2.09 13.27
C ASN A 80 2.76 2.95 13.95
N SER A 81 3.37 2.49 15.02
CA SER A 81 4.54 3.15 15.60
C SER A 81 5.72 3.15 14.62
N TYR A 82 6.01 2.00 14.02
CA TYR A 82 7.07 1.88 13.00
C TYR A 82 6.83 2.78 11.78
N THR A 83 5.59 2.88 11.31
CA THR A 83 5.25 3.66 10.11
C THR A 83 4.76 5.09 10.43
N HIS A 84 4.91 5.56 11.66
CA HIS A 84 4.42 6.89 12.11
C HIS A 84 2.95 7.13 11.75
N GLY A 85 2.12 6.08 11.82
CA GLY A 85 0.71 6.12 11.51
C GLY A 85 0.35 6.08 10.02
N ALA A 86 1.32 5.98 9.11
CA ALA A 86 1.05 6.01 7.67
C ALA A 86 0.16 4.84 7.21
N ILE A 87 0.31 3.64 7.81
CA ILE A 87 -0.58 2.50 7.51
C ILE A 87 -2.01 2.79 7.99
N ALA A 88 -2.19 3.28 9.22
CA ALA A 88 -3.52 3.65 9.71
C ALA A 88 -4.16 4.73 8.81
N GLU A 89 -3.40 5.76 8.44
CA GLU A 89 -3.86 6.82 7.55
C GLU A 89 -4.30 6.28 6.19
N SER A 90 -3.57 5.31 5.62
CA SER A 90 -3.89 4.74 4.31
C SER A 90 -5.25 4.02 4.28
N VAL A 91 -5.69 3.43 5.40
CA VAL A 91 -6.91 2.62 5.43
C VAL A 91 -8.10 3.32 6.09
N ARG A 92 -7.86 4.34 6.95
CA ARG A 92 -8.93 4.96 7.76
C ARG A 92 -10.10 5.51 6.94
N HIS A 93 -9.86 5.92 5.71
CA HIS A 93 -10.87 6.45 4.79
C HIS A 93 -11.52 5.38 3.89
N ILE A 94 -11.13 4.12 4.02
CA ILE A 94 -11.77 3.02 3.29
C ILE A 94 -13.12 2.72 3.92
N VAL A 95 -14.15 3.38 3.40
CA VAL A 95 -15.56 3.31 3.82
C VAL A 95 -15.70 3.59 5.33
N GLY A 96 -16.03 2.61 6.13
CA GLY A 96 -16.24 2.72 7.58
C GLY A 96 -15.62 1.55 8.34
N VAL A 97 -15.65 1.62 9.67
CA VAL A 97 -15.09 0.59 10.56
C VAL A 97 -15.69 -0.79 10.26
N GLN A 98 -17.01 -0.87 10.05
CA GLN A 98 -17.68 -2.13 9.73
C GLN A 98 -17.14 -2.78 8.45
N PHE A 99 -16.84 -1.96 7.44
CA PHE A 99 -16.23 -2.44 6.20
C PHE A 99 -14.81 -2.93 6.45
N ARG A 100 -14.00 -2.19 7.20
CA ARG A 100 -12.61 -2.52 7.51
C ARG A 100 -12.48 -3.73 8.45
N ASN A 101 -13.48 -4.03 9.27
CA ASN A 101 -13.54 -5.25 10.07
C ASN A 101 -13.69 -6.53 9.22
N VAL A 102 -14.09 -6.40 7.97
CA VAL A 102 -14.34 -7.53 7.06
C VAL A 102 -13.36 -7.55 5.88
N ALA A 103 -12.98 -6.37 5.38
CA ALA A 103 -12.00 -6.25 4.30
C ALA A 103 -10.63 -6.76 4.77
N THR A 104 -10.03 -7.68 4.00
CA THR A 104 -8.73 -8.27 4.34
C THR A 104 -7.58 -7.61 3.56
N VAL A 105 -6.40 -7.63 4.16
CA VAL A 105 -5.17 -7.17 3.52
C VAL A 105 -4.90 -7.99 2.24
N GLY A 106 -4.98 -9.31 2.34
CA GLY A 106 -4.80 -10.20 1.20
C GLY A 106 -5.79 -9.94 0.07
N GLY A 107 -7.07 -9.70 0.37
CA GLY A 107 -8.07 -9.35 -0.63
C GLY A 107 -7.78 -8.03 -1.33
N SER A 108 -7.26 -7.04 -0.59
CA SER A 108 -6.87 -5.72 -1.13
C SER A 108 -5.64 -5.83 -2.04
N ILE A 109 -4.64 -6.61 -1.65
CA ILE A 109 -3.42 -6.85 -2.43
C ILE A 109 -3.70 -7.71 -3.66
N TRP A 110 -4.40 -8.87 -3.49
CA TRP A 110 -4.74 -9.75 -4.61
C TRP A 110 -5.60 -9.06 -5.67
N GLY A 111 -6.46 -8.16 -5.23
CA GLY A 111 -7.35 -7.38 -6.10
C GLY A 111 -6.61 -6.50 -7.10
N ARG A 112 -5.43 -6.01 -6.76
CA ARG A 112 -4.59 -5.13 -7.60
C ARG A 112 -5.38 -4.01 -8.29
N PHE A 113 -6.32 -3.39 -7.53
CA PHE A 113 -7.16 -2.33 -8.06
C PHE A 113 -6.37 -1.02 -8.20
N GLY A 114 -6.65 -0.26 -9.27
CA GLY A 114 -5.99 1.02 -9.51
C GLY A 114 -6.26 2.11 -8.46
N PHE A 115 -7.31 1.94 -7.64
CA PHE A 115 -7.66 2.86 -6.55
C PHE A 115 -7.23 2.36 -5.16
N SER A 116 -6.37 1.35 -5.09
CA SER A 116 -6.03 0.70 -3.83
C SER A 116 -5.07 1.53 -2.98
N ASP A 117 -5.60 2.09 -1.89
CA ASP A 117 -4.81 2.74 -0.84
C ASP A 117 -3.77 1.77 -0.26
N VAL A 118 -4.19 0.52 -0.01
CA VAL A 118 -3.34 -0.56 0.53
C VAL A 118 -2.15 -0.84 -0.39
N MET A 119 -2.39 -0.97 -1.70
CA MET A 119 -1.29 -1.17 -2.67
C MET A 119 -0.28 -0.02 -2.62
N THR A 120 -0.75 1.22 -2.52
CA THR A 120 0.11 2.40 -2.52
C THR A 120 1.08 2.38 -1.33
N ILE A 121 0.57 2.21 -0.11
CA ILE A 121 1.42 2.23 1.09
C ILE A 121 2.36 1.02 1.18
N PHE A 122 1.88 -0.19 0.87
CA PHE A 122 2.71 -1.39 0.95
C PHE A 122 3.83 -1.41 -0.11
N ARG A 123 3.61 -0.83 -1.30
CA ARG A 123 4.67 -0.63 -2.29
C ARG A 123 5.72 0.37 -1.82
N ALA A 124 5.31 1.48 -1.18
CA ALA A 124 6.25 2.44 -0.61
C ALA A 124 7.12 1.82 0.49
N LEU A 125 6.55 0.94 1.31
CA LEU A 125 7.25 0.19 2.34
C LEU A 125 8.17 -0.92 1.78
N GLY A 126 8.12 -1.21 0.48
CA GLY A 126 8.86 -2.30 -0.13
C GLY A 126 8.40 -3.68 0.34
N ALA A 127 7.11 -3.80 0.57
CA ALA A 127 6.54 -5.06 1.00
C ALA A 127 6.78 -6.19 0.00
N LYS A 128 6.82 -7.41 0.53
CA LYS A 128 6.84 -8.66 -0.24
C LYS A 128 5.54 -9.41 -0.02
N VAL A 129 5.24 -10.33 -0.89
CA VAL A 129 4.13 -11.27 -0.72
C VAL A 129 4.67 -12.68 -0.63
N GLN A 130 4.06 -13.48 0.22
CA GLN A 130 4.28 -14.93 0.26
C GLN A 130 3.09 -15.61 -0.40
N LEU A 131 3.35 -16.27 -1.51
CA LEU A 131 2.42 -17.16 -2.19
C LEU A 131 2.70 -18.61 -1.79
N HIS A 132 1.67 -19.45 -1.76
CA HIS A 132 1.82 -20.83 -1.28
C HIS A 132 2.78 -21.65 -2.15
N LYS A 133 2.64 -21.60 -3.48
CA LYS A 133 3.52 -22.36 -4.40
C LYS A 133 4.65 -21.53 -4.97
N ALA A 134 4.39 -20.29 -5.33
CA ALA A 134 5.42 -19.44 -5.92
C ALA A 134 6.44 -18.88 -4.89
N GLY A 135 6.18 -19.05 -3.59
CA GLY A 135 7.10 -18.58 -2.55
C GLY A 135 7.03 -17.07 -2.30
N ILE A 136 8.13 -16.49 -1.83
CA ILE A 136 8.22 -15.05 -1.51
C ILE A 136 8.73 -14.31 -2.75
N MET A 137 8.07 -13.22 -3.09
CA MET A 137 8.47 -12.29 -4.16
C MET A 137 8.17 -10.85 -3.76
N ASP A 138 8.80 -9.89 -4.42
CA ASP A 138 8.53 -8.48 -4.20
C ASP A 138 7.09 -8.13 -4.64
N LEU A 139 6.46 -7.19 -3.92
CA LEU A 139 5.10 -6.76 -4.24
C LEU A 139 5.01 -6.16 -5.65
N ASP A 140 6.10 -5.56 -6.16
CA ASP A 140 6.18 -5.04 -7.52
C ASP A 140 6.16 -6.16 -8.56
N GLU A 141 6.89 -7.25 -8.32
CA GLU A 141 6.86 -8.46 -9.17
C GLU A 141 5.47 -9.09 -9.16
N PHE A 142 4.87 -9.23 -7.96
CA PHE A 142 3.50 -9.72 -7.83
C PHE A 142 2.50 -8.85 -8.59
N ALA A 143 2.65 -7.53 -8.52
CA ALA A 143 1.77 -6.59 -9.21
C ALA A 143 1.81 -6.78 -10.75
N ALA A 144 2.95 -7.18 -11.28
CA ALA A 144 3.16 -7.43 -12.71
C ALA A 144 2.66 -8.81 -13.18
N LEU A 145 2.36 -9.74 -12.25
CA LEU A 145 1.86 -11.08 -12.63
C LEU A 145 0.55 -10.99 -13.42
N PRO A 146 0.35 -11.94 -14.37
CA PRO A 146 -0.93 -12.04 -15.09
C PRO A 146 -2.13 -12.14 -14.14
N ARG A 147 -3.24 -11.51 -14.49
CA ARG A 147 -4.50 -11.61 -13.72
C ARG A 147 -5.07 -13.03 -13.67
N THR A 148 -4.58 -13.91 -14.52
CA THR A 148 -4.94 -15.34 -14.59
C THR A 148 -4.11 -16.20 -13.64
N THR A 149 -3.09 -15.64 -12.98
CA THR A 149 -2.30 -16.37 -11.97
C THR A 149 -3.21 -16.93 -10.87
N ARG A 150 -3.00 -18.19 -10.53
CA ARG A 150 -3.79 -18.91 -9.51
C ARG A 150 -2.83 -19.49 -8.48
N ASP A 151 -2.76 -18.82 -7.36
CA ASP A 151 -2.02 -19.24 -6.17
C ASP A 151 -2.75 -18.73 -4.93
N VAL A 152 -2.37 -19.17 -3.75
CA VAL A 152 -2.94 -18.72 -2.49
C VAL A 152 -1.98 -17.72 -1.85
N LEU A 153 -2.44 -16.50 -1.64
CA LEU A 153 -1.70 -15.49 -0.88
C LEU A 153 -1.76 -15.85 0.61
N VAL A 154 -0.60 -16.08 1.21
CA VAL A 154 -0.43 -16.48 2.60
C VAL A 154 -0.24 -15.28 3.51
N SER A 155 0.71 -14.41 3.16
CA SER A 155 1.04 -13.23 3.96
C SER A 155 1.61 -12.09 3.10
N VAL A 156 1.58 -10.89 3.68
CA VAL A 156 2.31 -9.71 3.21
C VAL A 156 3.41 -9.42 4.23
N ILE A 157 4.64 -9.27 3.76
CA ILE A 157 5.83 -9.07 4.58
C ILE A 157 6.28 -7.62 4.41
N VAL A 158 6.39 -6.89 5.51
CA VAL A 158 6.86 -5.50 5.54
C VAL A 158 8.23 -5.46 6.17
N PRO A 159 9.32 -5.27 5.40
CA PRO A 159 10.66 -5.16 5.97
C PRO A 159 10.82 -3.85 6.73
N LYS A 160 11.59 -3.89 7.84
CA LYS A 160 11.89 -2.72 8.68
C LYS A 160 13.08 -1.92 8.15
N ASN A 161 13.04 -1.55 6.86
CA ASN A 161 14.10 -0.84 6.15
C ASN A 161 13.68 0.54 5.61
N ALA A 162 12.50 1.00 5.98
CA ALA A 162 11.94 2.29 5.58
C ALA A 162 11.92 3.27 6.77
N LYS A 163 12.19 4.53 6.48
CA LYS A 163 12.11 5.66 7.42
C LYS A 163 11.26 6.76 6.81
N GLY A 164 10.75 7.68 7.65
CA GLY A 164 10.01 8.83 7.20
C GLY A 164 8.80 8.45 6.32
N VAL A 165 8.07 7.41 6.70
CA VAL A 165 6.96 6.90 5.90
C VAL A 165 5.77 7.84 6.04
N VAL A 166 5.25 8.32 4.91
CA VAL A 166 4.10 9.22 4.85
C VAL A 166 3.10 8.71 3.83
N TYR A 167 1.82 8.80 4.16
CA TYR A 167 0.73 8.52 3.23
C TYR A 167 -0.24 9.70 3.17
N LEU A 168 -0.54 10.16 1.97
CA LEU A 168 -1.51 11.23 1.69
C LEU A 168 -2.47 10.80 0.59
N SER A 169 -3.70 11.31 0.64
CA SER A 169 -4.66 11.10 -0.43
C SER A 169 -5.53 12.33 -0.68
N GLN A 170 -5.88 12.56 -1.93
CA GLN A 170 -6.92 13.50 -2.32
C GLN A 170 -8.20 12.74 -2.61
N ARG A 171 -9.31 13.18 -1.99
CA ARG A 171 -10.65 12.59 -2.14
C ARG A 171 -11.67 13.68 -2.33
N ASN A 172 -12.74 13.39 -3.07
CA ASN A 172 -13.87 14.32 -3.21
C ASN A 172 -14.76 14.31 -1.95
N GLN A 173 -14.86 13.14 -1.30
CA GLN A 173 -15.53 12.95 -0.01
C GLN A 173 -14.66 12.01 0.85
N SER A 174 -14.77 12.14 2.17
CA SER A 174 -13.92 11.44 3.14
C SER A 174 -13.84 9.92 2.93
N THR A 175 -14.92 9.28 2.56
CA THR A 175 -15.00 7.81 2.39
C THR A 175 -15.16 7.35 0.95
N ASP A 176 -15.05 8.25 -0.03
CA ASP A 176 -15.05 7.90 -1.45
C ASP A 176 -13.70 7.29 -1.85
N PHE A 177 -13.66 6.68 -3.04
CA PHE A 177 -12.39 6.29 -3.66
C PHE A 177 -11.50 7.51 -3.85
N PRO A 178 -10.19 7.34 -3.71
CA PRO A 178 -9.26 8.45 -3.89
C PRO A 178 -9.28 8.97 -5.34
N VAL A 179 -9.10 10.26 -5.47
CA VAL A 179 -8.76 10.93 -6.74
C VAL A 179 -7.31 10.62 -7.08
N LEU A 180 -6.43 10.70 -6.06
CA LEU A 180 -5.03 10.35 -6.13
C LEU A 180 -4.54 9.93 -4.74
N THR A 181 -3.62 8.97 -4.70
CA THR A 181 -2.89 8.58 -3.50
C THR A 181 -1.39 8.80 -3.71
N CYS A 182 -0.71 9.20 -2.65
CA CYS A 182 0.74 9.39 -2.64
C CYS A 182 1.29 8.81 -1.33
N ALA A 183 2.27 7.92 -1.44
CA ALA A 183 3.06 7.46 -0.30
C ALA A 183 4.52 7.73 -0.57
N VAL A 184 5.23 8.27 0.42
CA VAL A 184 6.68 8.52 0.36
C VAL A 184 7.35 7.75 1.48
N ALA A 185 8.52 7.19 1.20
CA ALA A 185 9.39 6.56 2.18
C ALA A 185 10.86 6.73 1.77
N ASN A 186 11.74 6.84 2.75
CA ASN A 186 13.18 6.67 2.56
C ASN A 186 13.54 5.21 2.85
N ARG A 187 13.92 4.46 1.83
CA ARG A 187 14.29 3.04 1.94
C ARG A 187 15.80 2.88 1.74
N ASN A 188 16.49 2.51 2.81
CA ASN A 188 17.94 2.34 2.80
C ASN A 188 18.71 3.58 2.26
N GLY A 189 18.26 4.78 2.60
CA GLY A 189 18.88 6.03 2.16
C GLY A 189 18.38 6.58 0.82
N ARG A 190 17.47 5.90 0.12
CA ARG A 190 16.90 6.35 -1.14
C ARG A 190 15.40 6.61 -1.02
N TYR A 191 14.97 7.76 -1.49
CA TYR A 191 13.55 8.11 -1.51
C TYR A 191 12.78 7.40 -2.63
N VAL A 192 11.56 6.99 -2.32
CA VAL A 192 10.57 6.50 -3.27
C VAL A 192 9.25 7.20 -3.03
N ALA A 193 8.62 7.67 -4.10
CA ALA A 193 7.23 8.11 -4.11
C ALA A 193 6.38 7.10 -4.87
N VAL A 194 5.30 6.63 -4.26
CA VAL A 194 4.35 5.71 -4.89
C VAL A 194 3.04 6.44 -5.12
N ILE A 195 2.65 6.56 -6.38
CA ILE A 195 1.44 7.28 -6.81
C ILE A 195 0.39 6.28 -7.29
N GLY A 196 -0.76 6.28 -6.64
CA GLY A 196 -1.91 5.43 -6.99
C GLY A 196 -3.16 6.22 -7.32
N ALA A 197 -4.21 5.52 -7.75
CA ALA A 197 -5.50 6.10 -8.17
C ALA A 197 -5.41 7.09 -9.35
N SER A 198 -4.41 6.98 -10.17
CA SER A 198 -4.13 7.86 -11.31
C SER A 198 -5.00 7.72 -12.60
N PRO A 199 -5.96 6.84 -12.90
CA PRO A 199 -6.65 5.72 -12.24
C PRO A 199 -6.02 4.34 -12.50
N TYR A 200 -4.76 4.30 -12.74
CA TYR A 200 -3.99 3.07 -12.89
C TYR A 200 -3.54 2.53 -11.53
N MET A 201 -2.98 1.32 -11.54
CA MET A 201 -2.41 0.72 -10.33
C MET A 201 -1.27 1.62 -9.80
N ALA A 202 -1.11 1.64 -8.47
CA ALA A 202 -0.06 2.43 -7.84
C ALA A 202 1.32 2.09 -8.41
N GLU A 203 2.10 3.09 -8.79
CA GLU A 203 3.43 2.95 -9.40
C GLU A 203 4.49 3.64 -8.55
N PRO A 204 5.64 2.99 -8.27
CA PRO A 204 6.76 3.59 -7.59
C PRO A 204 7.62 4.42 -8.55
N VAL A 205 8.02 5.61 -8.10
CA VAL A 205 9.03 6.45 -8.74
C VAL A 205 10.15 6.66 -7.72
N TRP A 206 11.34 6.16 -8.07
CA TRP A 206 12.51 6.27 -7.22
C TRP A 206 13.28 7.55 -7.52
N ASP A 207 13.90 8.11 -6.49
CA ASP A 207 14.90 9.15 -6.67
C ASP A 207 16.22 8.54 -7.20
N GLU A 208 16.22 8.21 -8.49
CA GLU A 208 17.39 7.59 -9.14
C GLU A 208 18.55 8.55 -9.35
N ASN A 209 18.25 9.85 -9.38
CA ASN A 209 19.21 10.91 -9.65
C ASN A 209 19.75 11.57 -8.38
N GLY A 210 19.33 11.11 -7.18
CA GLY A 210 19.74 11.72 -5.91
C GLY A 210 19.30 13.18 -5.78
N ILE A 211 18.11 13.52 -6.28
CA ILE A 211 17.57 14.91 -6.23
C ILE A 211 17.43 15.36 -4.77
N LEU A 212 17.09 14.41 -3.89
CA LEU A 212 16.91 14.65 -2.46
C LEU A 212 18.15 14.34 -1.62
N ASP A 213 19.30 14.01 -2.25
CA ASP A 213 20.53 13.74 -1.52
C ASP A 213 21.00 14.97 -0.73
N GLY A 214 21.49 14.72 0.49
CA GLY A 214 22.00 15.75 1.40
C GLY A 214 20.92 16.67 2.01
N ILE A 215 19.65 16.44 1.74
CA ILE A 215 18.55 17.27 2.28
C ILE A 215 18.35 17.05 3.79
N GLU A 216 18.69 15.86 4.32
CA GLU A 216 18.58 15.52 5.74
C GLU A 216 19.70 16.18 6.59
N ASP A 217 20.85 16.49 5.99
CA ASP A 217 22.00 17.05 6.69
C ASP A 217 21.88 18.56 6.93
N ALA A 218 21.04 19.26 6.18
CA ALA A 218 20.91 20.72 6.23
C ALA A 218 20.20 21.24 7.51
N LYS A 219 19.48 20.37 8.26
CA LYS A 219 18.77 20.75 9.50
C LYS A 219 19.56 20.45 10.78
N THR A 220 20.69 19.72 10.71
CA THR A 220 21.43 19.22 11.88
C THR A 220 22.43 20.20 12.51
N ASP A 221 22.75 21.29 11.86
CA ASP A 221 23.58 22.32 12.47
C ASP A 221 22.76 23.17 13.45
N GLY A 222 22.96 22.92 14.74
CA GLY A 222 22.22 23.45 15.88
C GLY A 222 22.10 24.99 15.99
N ASN A 223 22.21 25.71 14.88
CA ASN A 223 21.99 27.14 14.73
C ASN A 223 20.74 27.38 13.85
N ALA A 224 19.59 26.87 14.35
CA ALA A 224 18.29 26.81 13.66
C ALA A 224 17.65 28.16 13.30
N ALA A 225 18.36 29.26 13.33
CA ALA A 225 17.73 30.58 13.18
C ALA A 225 17.72 31.14 11.75
N LEU A 226 18.54 30.68 10.80
CA LEU A 226 18.66 31.34 9.47
C LEU A 226 19.20 30.41 8.35
N THR A 227 19.06 29.11 8.37
CA THR A 227 19.33 28.33 7.15
C THR A 227 18.23 28.61 6.13
N ASP A 228 18.60 29.21 5.03
CA ASP A 228 17.73 29.47 3.90
C ASP A 228 17.19 28.15 3.35
N ASN A 229 15.95 27.81 3.73
CA ASN A 229 15.22 26.62 3.28
C ASN A 229 14.94 26.62 1.76
N SER A 230 15.44 27.63 1.02
CA SER A 230 15.18 27.81 -0.41
C SER A 230 15.78 26.67 -1.24
N GLU A 231 17.00 26.21 -0.92
CA GLU A 231 17.63 25.11 -1.65
C GLU A 231 16.91 23.77 -1.41
N ASN A 232 16.56 23.47 -0.16
CA ASN A 232 15.80 22.26 0.17
C ASN A 232 14.41 22.27 -0.48
N ASN A 233 13.74 23.41 -0.46
CA ASN A 233 12.45 23.56 -1.13
C ASN A 233 12.58 23.37 -2.64
N ALA A 234 13.65 23.88 -3.27
CA ALA A 234 13.90 23.69 -4.69
C ALA A 234 14.16 22.22 -5.05
N LYS A 235 14.89 21.46 -4.20
CA LYS A 235 15.08 20.02 -4.37
C LYS A 235 13.75 19.25 -4.25
N ILE A 236 12.93 19.59 -3.26
CA ILE A 236 11.61 18.97 -3.05
C ILE A 236 10.70 19.24 -4.25
N ASP A 237 10.65 20.48 -4.73
CA ASP A 237 9.86 20.87 -5.91
C ASP A 237 10.34 20.12 -7.17
N LYS A 238 11.66 20.02 -7.36
CA LYS A 238 12.25 19.26 -8.46
C LYS A 238 11.92 17.77 -8.41
N PHE A 239 11.93 17.16 -7.23
CA PHE A 239 11.53 15.77 -7.08
C PHE A 239 10.03 15.59 -7.33
N ALA A 240 9.18 16.49 -6.85
CA ALA A 240 7.75 16.44 -7.11
C ALA A 240 7.40 16.56 -8.61
N GLU A 241 8.13 17.41 -9.33
CA GLU A 241 8.02 17.51 -10.80
C GLU A 241 8.48 16.23 -11.47
N TYR A 242 9.66 15.72 -11.09
CA TYR A 242 10.18 14.45 -11.59
C TYR A 242 9.20 13.29 -11.41
N VAL A 243 8.57 13.19 -10.24
CA VAL A 243 7.54 12.16 -9.98
C VAL A 243 6.34 12.33 -10.92
N ALA A 244 5.85 13.56 -11.08
CA ALA A 244 4.70 13.81 -11.94
C ALA A 244 4.97 13.48 -13.42
N GLU A 245 6.19 13.72 -13.91
CA GLU A 245 6.61 13.38 -15.27
C GLU A 245 6.69 11.88 -15.54
N HIS A 246 6.91 11.06 -14.48
CA HIS A 246 7.08 9.60 -14.60
C HIS A 246 5.79 8.81 -14.32
N ILE A 247 4.69 9.48 -14.01
CA ILE A 247 3.39 8.84 -13.75
C ILE A 247 2.42 9.08 -14.91
N ARG A 248 1.76 8.03 -15.33
CA ARG A 248 0.66 8.13 -16.28
C ARG A 248 -0.62 8.54 -15.57
N PHE A 249 -1.23 9.66 -16.00
CA PHE A 249 -2.52 10.13 -15.51
C PHE A 249 -3.65 9.85 -16.51
N GLY A 250 -4.79 9.41 -15.96
CA GLY A 250 -6.02 9.19 -16.71
C GLY A 250 -7.17 10.01 -16.16
N SER A 251 -8.26 10.07 -16.91
CA SER A 251 -9.50 10.74 -16.53
C SER A 251 -10.60 9.74 -16.20
N ASN A 252 -11.44 10.06 -15.22
CA ASN A 252 -12.67 9.33 -14.92
C ASN A 252 -13.69 10.29 -14.26
N ILE A 253 -14.82 9.75 -13.77
CA ILE A 253 -15.89 10.56 -13.14
C ILE A 253 -15.44 11.36 -11.91
N ARG A 254 -14.28 11.05 -11.30
CA ARG A 254 -13.77 11.73 -10.09
C ARG A 254 -12.89 12.92 -10.41
N ALA A 255 -12.06 12.81 -11.44
CA ALA A 255 -11.17 13.90 -11.85
C ALA A 255 -10.62 13.68 -13.26
N GLY A 256 -10.19 14.79 -13.89
CA GLY A 256 -9.40 14.77 -15.10
C GLY A 256 -7.92 14.44 -14.87
N ALA A 257 -7.22 14.04 -15.92
CA ALA A 257 -5.79 13.74 -15.89
C ALA A 257 -4.96 14.95 -15.48
N GLU A 258 -5.24 16.13 -16.03
CA GLU A 258 -4.56 17.39 -15.74
C GLU A 258 -4.64 17.76 -14.24
N TYR A 259 -5.84 17.64 -13.64
CA TYR A 259 -6.01 17.87 -12.20
C TYR A 259 -5.19 16.90 -11.36
N ARG A 260 -5.16 15.61 -11.74
CA ARG A 260 -4.36 14.60 -11.03
C ARG A 260 -2.86 14.87 -11.10
N GLU A 261 -2.39 15.35 -12.23
CA GLU A 261 -0.99 15.75 -12.41
C GLU A 261 -0.61 16.90 -11.48
N ILE A 262 -1.45 17.93 -11.40
CA ILE A 262 -1.25 19.07 -10.46
C ILE A 262 -1.25 18.54 -9.01
N ILE A 263 -2.23 17.72 -8.64
CA ILE A 263 -2.33 17.16 -7.28
C ILE A 263 -1.15 16.22 -6.96
N CYS A 264 -0.61 15.51 -7.93
CA CYS A 264 0.58 14.67 -7.74
C CYS A 264 1.77 15.52 -7.24
N ARG A 265 2.06 16.64 -7.88
CA ARG A 265 3.11 17.56 -7.43
C ARG A 265 2.87 18.04 -6.00
N VAL A 266 1.64 18.45 -5.71
CA VAL A 266 1.28 18.97 -4.37
C VAL A 266 1.40 17.88 -3.29
N LEU A 267 0.89 16.68 -3.53
CA LEU A 267 0.94 15.59 -2.55
C LEU A 267 2.38 15.10 -2.36
N THR A 268 3.14 14.94 -3.44
CA THR A 268 4.55 14.53 -3.36
C THR A 268 5.37 15.54 -2.56
N ARG A 269 5.25 16.84 -2.86
CA ARG A 269 5.91 17.89 -2.09
C ARG A 269 5.59 17.80 -0.60
N ARG A 270 4.29 17.71 -0.25
CA ARG A 270 3.86 17.63 1.15
C ARG A 270 4.35 16.37 1.83
N ALA A 271 4.28 15.23 1.14
CA ALA A 271 4.72 13.96 1.70
C ALA A 271 6.23 13.91 1.94
N VAL A 272 7.05 14.46 1.04
CA VAL A 272 8.50 14.58 1.24
C VAL A 272 8.82 15.51 2.42
N THR A 273 8.18 16.68 2.51
CA THR A 273 8.38 17.60 3.65
C THR A 273 8.07 16.90 4.98
N GLN A 274 6.91 16.22 5.08
CA GLN A 274 6.55 15.49 6.30
C GLN A 274 7.51 14.32 6.58
N SER A 275 7.98 13.64 5.54
CA SER A 275 8.96 12.54 5.67
C SER A 275 10.26 13.01 6.29
N LEU A 276 10.75 14.19 5.88
CA LEU A 276 11.95 14.81 6.43
C LEU A 276 11.75 15.19 7.90
N ASP A 277 10.60 15.80 8.25
CA ASP A 277 10.28 16.15 9.63
C ASP A 277 10.27 14.92 10.55
N ILE A 278 9.70 13.80 10.10
CA ILE A 278 9.71 12.52 10.82
C ILE A 278 11.14 11.98 10.99
N CYS A 279 11.96 12.01 9.94
CA CYS A 279 13.35 11.55 10.00
C CYS A 279 14.17 12.38 11.00
N ASP A 280 13.96 13.68 11.07
CA ASP A 280 14.63 14.55 12.04
C ASP A 280 14.21 14.24 13.49
N GLU A 281 12.93 14.00 13.74
CA GLU A 281 12.44 13.61 15.07
C GLU A 281 13.06 12.29 15.57
N ILE A 282 13.30 11.33 14.67
CA ILE A 282 13.94 10.04 15.00
C ILE A 282 15.40 10.27 15.43
N LYS A 283 16.15 11.13 14.72
CA LYS A 283 17.54 11.45 15.03
C LYS A 283 17.71 12.10 16.42
N HIS A 284 16.73 12.90 16.85
CA HIS A 284 16.79 13.60 18.16
C HIS A 284 16.35 12.75 19.35
N LYS A 285 15.78 11.55 19.14
CA LYS A 285 15.36 10.63 20.22
C LYS A 285 16.42 9.57 20.56
N HIS A 286 17.50 9.50 19.81
CA HIS A 286 18.65 8.60 20.01
C HIS A 286 19.93 9.39 20.25
#